data_f2ee47a1031f2a578690ab38de17711c
#
_entry.id   f2ee47a1031f2a578690ab38de17711c
#
_cell.length_a   1.000
_cell.length_b   1.000
_cell.length_c   1.000
_cell.angle_alpha   90.00
_cell.angle_beta   90.00
_cell.angle_gamma   90.00
#
_symmetry.space_group_name_H-M   'P 1'
#
loop_
_entity.id
_entity.type
_entity.pdbx_description
1 polymer ?
#
loop_
_entity_poly.entity_id
_entity_poly.type
_entity_poly.pdbx_seq_one_letter_code
_entity_poly.pdbx_strand_id
1 'polypeptide(L)'
;MLGIACARLVEDFNLPVFLFSDVDGTLKGSVRSIDSINIHKVLSNCSEYLETFGGHSMAAGLSLKAENYEKFKTEIFDYLNANTSTKLYTPIKTYDVAIDTSEVNLQLASELQLLEPFGCENPNPLFLITYKNCVATKMQNFDQHINITIDKTLKLIAFNSSEYIDDYQLADTKQSIIELQINDFKGKQYLRGIVKKSLFSGYGRELQNISNGRVLKQYFANQSYQNSIEFFDQSQTKTLLDALLAKPCGTAIVIYNYSTYQKYKKLLDGFNLNYYVGGSQSKFEENCVIFALDFIADVSAYQNVVFLETLLAKNFLSGFDGKVYAIKNQPASAQSLDLSRGTFGAIYNAIKNAIKNNYSYCNEIEFFELIKRYNPQLSKLKYPQFVASLYTFLELGLVKINTQYGYTLYIDSDQKTSLENSNFYNNLKFISKLIG
;
A
#
# COMPACT_ATOMS: atom_id res chain seq x y z
N MET A 1 29.00 2.74 -13.38
CA MET A 1 27.92 3.12 -12.45
C MET A 1 26.55 3.21 -13.10
N LEU A 2 26.41 3.80 -14.32
CA LEU A 2 25.12 3.94 -15.02
C LEU A 2 24.37 2.60 -15.19
N GLY A 3 25.06 1.52 -15.58
CA GLY A 3 24.42 0.21 -15.79
C GLY A 3 23.77 -0.40 -14.55
N ILE A 4 24.35 -0.18 -13.36
CA ILE A 4 23.79 -0.64 -12.08
C ILE A 4 22.52 0.18 -11.74
N ALA A 5 22.59 1.50 -11.94
CA ALA A 5 21.44 2.36 -11.73
C ALA A 5 20.30 2.03 -12.70
N CYS A 6 20.61 1.76 -13.98
CA CYS A 6 19.61 1.28 -14.94
C CYS A 6 18.93 -0.01 -14.49
N ALA A 7 19.69 -1.00 -14.04
CA ALA A 7 19.15 -2.28 -13.59
C ALA A 7 18.15 -2.09 -12.43
N ARG A 8 18.53 -1.25 -11.46
CA ARG A 8 17.67 -0.93 -10.32
C ARG A 8 16.37 -0.23 -10.72
N LEU A 9 16.44 0.69 -11.68
CA LEU A 9 15.25 1.37 -12.18
C LEU A 9 14.34 0.42 -13.00
N VAL A 10 14.92 -0.55 -13.72
CA VAL A 10 14.14 -1.61 -14.39
C VAL A 10 13.40 -2.46 -13.35
N GLU A 11 14.05 -2.83 -12.26
CA GLU A 11 13.40 -3.56 -11.15
C GLU A 11 12.28 -2.73 -10.51
N ASP A 12 12.52 -1.43 -10.31
CA ASP A 12 11.56 -0.51 -9.71
C ASP A 12 10.33 -0.25 -10.60
N PHE A 13 10.52 -0.10 -11.92
CA PHE A 13 9.47 0.37 -12.83
C PHE A 13 8.94 -0.68 -13.81
N ASN A 14 9.62 -1.81 -13.94
CA ASN A 14 9.35 -2.85 -14.95
C ASN A 14 9.22 -2.28 -16.38
N LEU A 15 10.11 -1.37 -16.72
CA LEU A 15 10.19 -0.69 -18.03
C LEU A 15 11.62 -0.73 -18.55
N PRO A 16 11.85 -0.71 -19.88
CA PRO A 16 13.17 -0.42 -20.42
C PRO A 16 13.66 0.95 -19.94
N VAL A 17 14.88 1.00 -19.44
CA VAL A 17 15.49 2.23 -18.88
C VAL A 17 16.72 2.62 -19.64
N PHE A 18 16.79 3.88 -20.03
CA PHE A 18 17.92 4.53 -20.70
C PHE A 18 18.47 5.61 -19.77
N LEU A 19 19.70 5.47 -19.34
CA LEU A 19 20.40 6.51 -18.56
C LEU A 19 21.59 7.04 -19.36
N PHE A 20 21.72 8.35 -19.37
CA PHE A 20 22.78 9.04 -20.10
C PHE A 20 23.66 9.85 -19.15
N SER A 21 24.90 10.01 -19.56
CA SER A 21 25.87 10.95 -19.02
C SER A 21 26.36 11.81 -20.18
N ASP A 22 26.32 13.12 -20.02
CA ASP A 22 26.87 14.05 -21.00
C ASP A 22 28.39 14.16 -20.79
N VAL A 23 29.14 13.97 -21.88
CA VAL A 23 30.57 14.12 -21.93
C VAL A 23 30.89 14.97 -23.18
N ASP A 24 31.13 16.24 -22.97
CA ASP A 24 31.47 17.23 -24.01
C ASP A 24 30.49 17.23 -25.20
N GLY A 25 29.17 17.21 -24.92
CA GLY A 25 28.12 17.24 -25.94
C GLY A 25 27.81 15.88 -26.59
N THR A 26 28.51 14.83 -26.20
CA THR A 26 28.20 13.43 -26.54
C THR A 26 27.53 12.76 -25.35
N LEU A 27 26.31 12.28 -25.54
CA LEU A 27 25.59 11.49 -24.53
C LEU A 27 26.03 10.03 -24.61
N LYS A 28 26.68 9.55 -23.56
CA LYS A 28 27.01 8.12 -23.37
C LYS A 28 25.96 7.46 -22.51
N GLY A 29 25.28 6.45 -23.05
CA GLY A 29 24.14 5.80 -22.44
C GLY A 29 24.40 4.35 -22.05
N SER A 30 23.74 3.94 -20.97
CA SER A 30 23.57 2.54 -20.60
C SER A 30 22.07 2.23 -20.59
N VAL A 31 21.72 1.08 -21.15
CA VAL A 31 20.33 0.64 -21.27
C VAL A 31 20.16 -0.72 -20.60
N ARG A 32 19.04 -0.88 -19.94
CA ARG A 32 18.57 -2.18 -19.43
C ARG A 32 17.11 -2.36 -19.85
N SER A 33 16.72 -3.58 -20.11
CA SER A 33 15.39 -3.94 -20.58
C SER A 33 14.72 -4.95 -19.67
N ILE A 34 13.46 -5.22 -19.97
CA ILE A 34 12.65 -6.30 -19.41
C ILE A 34 12.65 -7.47 -20.38
N ASP A 35 12.36 -8.69 -19.90
CA ASP A 35 12.42 -9.93 -20.70
C ASP A 35 11.58 -9.88 -21.97
N SER A 36 10.45 -9.18 -21.92
CA SER A 36 9.52 -9.06 -23.03
C SER A 36 9.97 -8.12 -24.17
N ILE A 37 11.05 -7.32 -23.97
CA ILE A 37 11.50 -6.30 -24.93
C ILE A 37 12.98 -6.47 -25.27
N ASN A 38 13.25 -6.78 -26.53
CA ASN A 38 14.61 -6.88 -27.05
C ASN A 38 15.16 -5.49 -27.36
N ILE A 39 16.00 -4.95 -26.43
CA ILE A 39 16.53 -3.59 -26.56
C ILE A 39 17.49 -3.42 -27.73
N HIS A 40 18.19 -4.47 -28.15
CA HIS A 40 19.07 -4.40 -29.33
C HIS A 40 18.26 -4.12 -30.60
N LYS A 41 17.07 -4.73 -30.76
CA LYS A 41 16.17 -4.45 -31.89
C LYS A 41 15.65 -3.01 -31.85
N VAL A 42 15.30 -2.52 -30.68
CA VAL A 42 14.87 -1.11 -30.49
C VAL A 42 15.97 -0.15 -30.93
N LEU A 43 17.20 -0.35 -30.47
CA LEU A 43 18.34 0.49 -30.84
C LEU A 43 18.70 0.39 -32.33
N SER A 44 18.59 -0.79 -32.91
CA SER A 44 18.83 -0.98 -34.36
C SER A 44 17.86 -0.17 -35.21
N ASN A 45 16.60 -0.03 -34.77
CA ASN A 45 15.60 0.79 -35.46
C ASN A 45 15.91 2.31 -35.37
N CYS A 46 16.59 2.73 -34.31
CA CYS A 46 16.95 4.14 -34.07
C CYS A 46 18.42 4.43 -34.46
N SER A 47 19.07 3.55 -35.21
CA SER A 47 20.53 3.61 -35.48
C SER A 47 21.00 4.88 -36.18
N GLU A 48 20.14 5.53 -36.94
CA GLU A 48 20.46 6.80 -37.64
C GLU A 48 20.76 7.97 -36.70
N TYR A 49 20.27 7.92 -35.44
CA TYR A 49 20.51 8.94 -34.43
C TYR A 49 21.72 8.64 -33.55
N LEU A 50 22.29 7.41 -33.65
CA LEU A 50 23.35 6.92 -32.79
C LEU A 50 24.73 7.04 -33.45
N GLU A 51 25.75 7.40 -32.67
CA GLU A 51 27.15 7.30 -33.11
C GLU A 51 27.67 5.87 -32.95
N THR A 52 27.37 5.24 -31.81
CA THR A 52 27.70 3.85 -31.53
C THR A 52 26.62 3.20 -30.69
N PHE A 53 26.38 1.94 -30.89
CA PHE A 53 25.60 1.12 -29.98
C PHE A 53 26.01 -0.34 -30.06
N GLY A 54 25.76 -1.11 -29.00
CA GLY A 54 26.01 -2.54 -28.95
C GLY A 54 25.55 -3.15 -27.63
N GLY A 55 25.32 -4.44 -27.67
CA GLY A 55 24.84 -5.21 -26.52
C GLY A 55 23.99 -6.39 -26.93
N HIS A 56 23.17 -6.85 -25.98
CA HIS A 56 22.28 -7.99 -26.10
C HIS A 56 20.81 -7.58 -25.91
N SER A 57 19.90 -8.54 -25.92
CA SER A 57 18.46 -8.28 -25.75
C SER A 57 18.11 -7.52 -24.47
N MET A 58 18.82 -7.78 -23.36
CA MET A 58 18.52 -7.26 -22.04
C MET A 58 19.37 -6.06 -21.61
N ALA A 59 20.51 -5.85 -22.27
CA ALA A 59 21.46 -4.79 -21.88
C ALA A 59 22.24 -4.29 -23.07
N ALA A 60 22.37 -2.97 -23.19
CA ALA A 60 23.14 -2.32 -24.25
C ALA A 60 23.83 -1.08 -23.75
N GLY A 61 24.87 -0.67 -24.49
CA GLY A 61 25.49 0.65 -24.40
C GLY A 61 25.29 1.40 -25.71
N LEU A 62 25.27 2.72 -25.65
CA LEU A 62 25.12 3.58 -26.83
C LEU A 62 25.79 4.93 -26.62
N SER A 63 26.07 5.61 -27.72
CA SER A 63 26.41 7.04 -27.71
C SER A 63 25.68 7.78 -28.82
N LEU A 64 25.32 9.03 -28.56
CA LEU A 64 24.68 9.92 -29.53
C LEU A 64 25.08 11.37 -29.23
N LYS A 65 25.01 12.22 -30.24
CA LYS A 65 25.16 13.68 -30.06
C LYS A 65 23.96 14.21 -29.26
N ALA A 66 24.21 15.15 -28.35
CA ALA A 66 23.16 15.76 -27.54
C ALA A 66 22.03 16.39 -28.40
N GLU A 67 22.37 16.93 -29.56
CA GLU A 67 21.41 17.51 -30.52
C GLU A 67 20.41 16.50 -31.09
N ASN A 68 20.76 15.20 -31.11
CA ASN A 68 19.91 14.13 -31.62
C ASN A 68 19.01 13.52 -30.53
N TYR A 69 19.16 13.90 -29.26
CA TYR A 69 18.47 13.26 -28.14
C TYR A 69 16.95 13.25 -28.29
N GLU A 70 16.34 14.39 -28.59
CA GLU A 70 14.88 14.48 -28.70
C GLU A 70 14.32 13.67 -29.88
N LYS A 71 15.04 13.62 -31.00
CA LYS A 71 14.66 12.79 -32.15
C LYS A 71 14.75 11.30 -31.81
N PHE A 72 15.88 10.91 -31.21
CA PHE A 72 16.10 9.54 -30.73
C PHE A 72 15.03 9.10 -29.73
N LYS A 73 14.71 9.96 -28.77
CA LYS A 73 13.65 9.70 -27.78
C LYS A 73 12.29 9.50 -28.44
N THR A 74 11.91 10.36 -29.37
CA THR A 74 10.63 10.26 -30.10
C THR A 74 10.55 8.96 -30.86
N GLU A 75 11.59 8.58 -31.61
CA GLU A 75 11.63 7.35 -32.39
C GLU A 75 11.51 6.10 -31.52
N ILE A 76 12.17 6.07 -30.35
CA ILE A 76 12.01 4.97 -29.39
C ILE A 76 10.56 4.83 -28.94
N PHE A 77 9.92 5.94 -28.57
CA PHE A 77 8.52 5.90 -28.11
C PHE A 77 7.59 5.44 -29.25
N ASP A 78 7.78 5.95 -30.45
CA ASP A 78 6.96 5.56 -31.60
C ASP A 78 7.15 4.10 -31.95
N TYR A 79 8.39 3.61 -31.97
CA TYR A 79 8.68 2.19 -32.19
C TYR A 79 8.06 1.30 -31.11
N LEU A 80 8.22 1.63 -29.83
CA LEU A 80 7.65 0.84 -28.72
C LEU A 80 6.13 0.88 -28.75
N ASN A 81 5.51 2.01 -28.98
CA ASN A 81 4.05 2.15 -29.08
C ASN A 81 3.47 1.33 -30.24
N ALA A 82 4.18 1.28 -31.37
CA ALA A 82 3.74 0.50 -32.54
C ALA A 82 3.94 -1.00 -32.38
N ASN A 83 4.96 -1.45 -31.64
CA ASN A 83 5.40 -2.85 -31.61
C ASN A 83 5.17 -3.55 -30.27
N THR A 84 4.63 -2.87 -29.26
CA THR A 84 4.39 -3.45 -27.94
C THR A 84 2.97 -3.18 -27.47
N SER A 85 2.50 -4.02 -26.55
CA SER A 85 1.23 -3.81 -25.83
C SER A 85 1.50 -3.56 -24.34
N THR A 86 0.58 -2.90 -23.66
CA THR A 86 0.67 -2.64 -22.21
C THR A 86 0.85 -3.91 -21.39
N LYS A 87 0.39 -5.06 -21.89
CA LYS A 87 0.58 -6.37 -21.22
C LYS A 87 2.05 -6.76 -21.07
N LEU A 88 2.91 -6.35 -22.02
CA LEU A 88 4.34 -6.67 -21.96
C LEU A 88 5.06 -5.96 -20.82
N TYR A 89 4.53 -4.84 -20.34
CA TYR A 89 5.10 -4.06 -19.24
C TYR A 89 4.56 -4.47 -17.86
N THR A 90 3.56 -5.36 -17.82
CA THR A 90 3.01 -5.83 -16.53
C THR A 90 3.98 -6.80 -15.89
N PRO A 91 4.47 -6.56 -14.67
CA PRO A 91 5.38 -7.48 -14.00
C PRO A 91 4.65 -8.77 -13.65
N ILE A 92 5.12 -9.88 -14.20
CA ILE A 92 4.60 -11.20 -13.88
C ILE A 92 5.54 -11.84 -12.85
N LYS A 93 5.00 -12.21 -11.70
CA LYS A 93 5.69 -13.05 -10.72
C LYS A 93 5.16 -14.48 -10.86
N THR A 94 6.03 -15.37 -11.28
CA THR A 94 5.74 -16.79 -11.40
C THR A 94 6.15 -17.54 -10.14
N TYR A 95 5.57 -18.70 -9.93
CA TYR A 95 5.96 -19.68 -8.93
C TYR A 95 5.96 -21.06 -9.59
N ASP A 96 6.76 -21.98 -9.05
CA ASP A 96 6.90 -23.30 -9.62
C ASP A 96 5.76 -24.22 -9.19
N VAL A 97 5.40 -24.16 -7.91
CA VAL A 97 4.33 -24.99 -7.35
C VAL A 97 3.63 -24.31 -6.17
N ALA A 98 2.31 -24.56 -6.05
CA ALA A 98 1.54 -24.19 -4.86
C ALA A 98 1.56 -25.35 -3.87
N ILE A 99 1.92 -25.06 -2.61
CA ILE A 99 2.02 -26.04 -1.53
C ILE A 99 1.27 -25.58 -0.28
N ASP A 100 0.87 -26.52 0.57
CA ASP A 100 0.32 -26.20 1.88
C ASP A 100 1.41 -25.72 2.84
N THR A 101 1.08 -24.83 3.78
CA THR A 101 2.04 -24.32 4.76
C THR A 101 2.67 -25.43 5.63
N SER A 102 1.99 -26.54 5.83
CA SER A 102 2.48 -27.71 6.55
C SER A 102 3.57 -28.48 5.81
N GLU A 103 3.61 -28.37 4.48
CA GLU A 103 4.67 -28.99 3.65
C GLU A 103 5.97 -28.17 3.66
N VAL A 104 5.91 -26.90 4.10
CA VAL A 104 7.09 -26.02 4.21
C VAL A 104 7.88 -26.40 5.47
N ASN A 105 8.85 -27.29 5.32
CA ASN A 105 9.66 -27.79 6.40
C ASN A 105 11.14 -27.88 6.03
N LEU A 106 11.98 -28.19 7.02
CA LEU A 106 13.45 -28.26 6.83
C LEU A 106 13.85 -29.38 5.88
N GLN A 107 13.09 -30.48 5.84
CA GLN A 107 13.36 -31.61 4.93
C GLN A 107 13.19 -31.16 3.48
N LEU A 108 12.07 -30.52 3.12
CA LEU A 108 11.85 -29.98 1.78
C LEU A 108 13.00 -29.03 1.39
N ALA A 109 13.38 -28.11 2.28
CA ALA A 109 14.45 -27.17 1.99
C ALA A 109 15.82 -27.89 1.79
N SER A 110 16.09 -28.97 2.51
CA SER A 110 17.31 -29.78 2.32
C SER A 110 17.29 -30.57 1.01
N GLU A 111 16.14 -31.08 0.60
CA GLU A 111 15.97 -31.76 -0.68
C GLU A 111 16.19 -30.82 -1.85
N LEU A 112 15.74 -29.55 -1.74
CA LEU A 112 15.97 -28.52 -2.75
C LEU A 112 17.45 -28.19 -2.97
N GLN A 113 18.30 -28.32 -1.95
CA GLN A 113 19.75 -28.12 -2.08
C GLN A 113 20.39 -29.13 -3.05
N LEU A 114 19.75 -30.28 -3.31
CA LEU A 114 20.22 -31.23 -4.31
C LEU A 114 20.14 -30.70 -5.75
N LEU A 115 19.38 -29.62 -5.97
CA LEU A 115 19.25 -28.95 -7.26
C LEU A 115 20.32 -27.87 -7.48
N GLU A 116 21.15 -27.58 -6.47
CA GLU A 116 22.25 -26.61 -6.58
C GLU A 116 23.33 -27.04 -7.60
N PRO A 117 24.07 -26.12 -8.22
CA PRO A 117 24.08 -24.68 -7.93
C PRO A 117 22.95 -23.90 -8.62
N PHE A 118 22.31 -23.01 -7.89
CA PHE A 118 21.32 -22.09 -8.46
C PHE A 118 21.99 -20.92 -9.18
N GLY A 119 21.33 -20.39 -10.22
CA GLY A 119 21.83 -19.30 -11.04
C GLY A 119 20.83 -18.87 -12.12
N CYS A 120 21.32 -18.18 -13.14
CA CYS A 120 20.47 -17.57 -14.17
C CYS A 120 19.59 -18.57 -14.91
N GLU A 121 20.14 -19.76 -15.28
CA GLU A 121 19.41 -20.81 -16.01
C GLU A 121 18.87 -21.93 -15.10
N ASN A 122 19.16 -21.84 -13.80
CA ASN A 122 18.63 -22.74 -12.78
C ASN A 122 18.25 -21.90 -11.54
N PRO A 123 17.14 -21.13 -11.60
CA PRO A 123 16.74 -20.26 -10.48
C PRO A 123 16.29 -21.07 -9.27
N ASN A 124 16.36 -20.46 -8.09
CA ASN A 124 15.78 -21.05 -6.89
C ASN A 124 14.29 -21.30 -7.08
N PRO A 125 13.78 -22.49 -6.72
CA PRO A 125 12.37 -22.78 -6.77
C PRO A 125 11.54 -21.84 -5.91
N LEU A 126 10.42 -21.38 -6.47
CA LEU A 126 9.47 -20.48 -5.82
C LEU A 126 8.16 -21.21 -5.52
N PHE A 127 7.71 -21.07 -4.29
CA PHE A 127 6.50 -21.73 -3.80
C PHE A 127 5.40 -20.72 -3.51
N LEU A 128 4.18 -20.98 -3.99
CA LEU A 128 3.00 -20.25 -3.58
C LEU A 128 2.40 -20.93 -2.35
N ILE A 129 2.28 -20.19 -1.26
CA ILE A 129 1.56 -20.62 -0.06
C ILE A 129 0.35 -19.73 0.18
N THR A 130 -0.74 -20.32 0.69
CA THR A 130 -1.97 -19.61 1.07
C THR A 130 -2.27 -19.83 2.53
N TYR A 131 -2.54 -18.77 3.28
CA TYR A 131 -2.79 -18.83 4.72
C TYR A 131 -3.77 -17.72 5.16
N LYS A 132 -4.36 -17.91 6.34
CA LYS A 132 -5.31 -16.96 6.94
C LYS A 132 -4.71 -16.23 8.14
N ASN A 133 -4.09 -16.96 9.05
CA ASN A 133 -3.59 -16.42 10.30
C ASN A 133 -2.07 -16.26 10.27
N CYS A 134 -1.61 -15.09 10.64
CA CYS A 134 -0.19 -14.84 10.86
C CYS A 134 -0.01 -13.70 11.87
N VAL A 135 1.20 -13.60 12.39
CA VAL A 135 1.66 -12.43 13.16
C VAL A 135 2.76 -11.77 12.36
N ALA A 136 2.53 -10.52 11.96
CA ALA A 136 3.52 -9.70 11.26
C ALA A 136 4.06 -8.63 12.21
N THR A 137 5.38 -8.49 12.27
CA THR A 137 6.07 -7.50 13.11
C THR A 137 7.24 -6.88 12.37
N LYS A 138 7.52 -5.60 12.59
CA LYS A 138 8.73 -4.96 12.07
C LYS A 138 9.98 -5.63 12.63
N MET A 139 11.03 -5.71 11.82
CA MET A 139 12.31 -6.24 12.29
C MET A 139 13.00 -5.24 13.21
N GLN A 140 13.57 -5.74 14.30
CA GLN A 140 14.36 -4.90 15.19
C GLN A 140 15.57 -4.33 14.45
N ASN A 141 15.79 -3.02 14.54
CA ASN A 141 16.86 -2.27 13.85
C ASN A 141 16.72 -2.12 12.32
N PHE A 142 15.65 -2.65 11.70
CA PHE A 142 15.41 -2.58 10.26
C PHE A 142 13.91 -2.41 9.99
N ASP A 143 13.35 -1.27 10.38
CA ASP A 143 11.90 -0.99 10.37
C ASP A 143 11.24 -1.13 8.99
N GLN A 144 12.02 -1.10 7.91
CA GLN A 144 11.54 -1.32 6.54
C GLN A 144 11.22 -2.79 6.23
N HIS A 145 11.70 -3.74 7.06
CA HIS A 145 11.50 -5.17 6.87
C HIS A 145 10.53 -5.73 7.90
N ILE A 146 9.84 -6.81 7.55
CA ILE A 146 8.92 -7.49 8.46
C ILE A 146 9.26 -8.97 8.62
N ASN A 147 9.05 -9.45 9.84
CA ASN A 147 8.98 -10.87 10.16
C ASN A 147 7.51 -11.29 10.17
N ILE A 148 7.21 -12.41 9.53
CA ILE A 148 5.87 -12.99 9.48
C ILE A 148 5.98 -14.39 10.08
N THR A 149 5.13 -14.68 11.06
CA THR A 149 5.04 -16.02 11.67
C THR A 149 3.67 -16.60 11.38
N ILE A 150 3.64 -17.72 10.66
CA ILE A 150 2.41 -18.45 10.31
C ILE A 150 2.31 -19.66 11.24
N ASP A 151 1.12 -19.88 11.82
CA ASP A 151 0.80 -21.02 12.69
C ASP A 151 1.85 -21.30 13.79
N LYS A 152 2.47 -20.22 14.29
CA LYS A 152 3.51 -20.21 15.35
C LYS A 152 4.85 -20.89 14.97
N THR A 153 4.96 -21.53 13.83
CA THR A 153 6.11 -22.34 13.43
C THR A 153 6.84 -21.84 12.21
N LEU A 154 6.14 -21.58 11.11
CA LEU A 154 6.75 -21.14 9.86
C LEU A 154 7.10 -19.65 9.93
N LYS A 155 8.39 -19.35 9.74
CA LYS A 155 8.93 -17.98 9.77
C LYS A 155 9.26 -17.51 8.37
N LEU A 156 8.71 -16.38 7.99
CA LEU A 156 9.02 -15.71 6.75
C LEU A 156 9.64 -14.34 7.03
N ILE A 157 10.45 -13.85 6.07
CA ILE A 157 10.90 -12.46 6.02
C ILE A 157 10.40 -11.83 4.72
N ALA A 158 9.82 -10.65 4.82
CA ALA A 158 9.55 -9.80 3.68
C ALA A 158 10.40 -8.54 3.78
N PHE A 159 11.32 -8.39 2.84
CA PHE A 159 12.20 -7.23 2.77
C PHE A 159 11.46 -6.04 2.16
N ASN A 160 11.73 -4.83 2.68
CA ASN A 160 11.13 -3.57 2.24
C ASN A 160 9.58 -3.63 2.12
N SER A 161 8.94 -4.23 3.11
CA SER A 161 7.50 -4.54 3.07
C SER A 161 6.76 -4.09 4.33
N SER A 162 7.34 -3.16 5.09
CA SER A 162 6.72 -2.69 6.35
C SER A 162 5.39 -1.99 6.16
N GLU A 163 5.13 -1.44 4.98
CA GLU A 163 3.86 -0.84 4.57
C GLU A 163 2.70 -1.85 4.54
N TYR A 164 2.99 -3.13 4.26
CA TYR A 164 1.97 -4.18 4.19
C TYR A 164 1.64 -4.83 5.55
N ILE A 165 2.15 -4.31 6.65
CA ILE A 165 1.94 -4.91 7.98
C ILE A 165 0.45 -5.00 8.34
N ASP A 166 -0.33 -3.96 7.99
CA ASP A 166 -1.77 -3.93 8.21
C ASP A 166 -2.49 -4.94 7.31
N ASP A 167 -2.03 -5.16 6.09
CA ASP A 167 -2.57 -6.16 5.18
C ASP A 167 -2.37 -7.57 5.72
N TYR A 168 -1.18 -7.88 6.23
CA TYR A 168 -0.92 -9.18 6.88
C TYR A 168 -1.78 -9.40 8.12
N GLN A 169 -2.15 -8.34 8.83
CA GLN A 169 -2.99 -8.43 10.02
C GLN A 169 -4.48 -8.51 9.68
N LEU A 170 -4.94 -7.76 8.68
CA LEU A 170 -6.36 -7.48 8.45
C LEU A 170 -6.98 -8.25 7.28
N ALA A 171 -6.21 -8.66 6.28
CA ALA A 171 -6.75 -9.43 5.16
C ALA A 171 -7.25 -10.81 5.62
N ASP A 172 -8.38 -11.28 5.07
CA ASP A 172 -8.94 -12.59 5.38
C ASP A 172 -8.08 -13.72 4.83
N THR A 173 -7.50 -13.53 3.65
CA THR A 173 -6.62 -14.50 2.99
C THR A 173 -5.36 -13.81 2.50
N LYS A 174 -4.23 -14.44 2.78
CA LYS A 174 -2.90 -14.03 2.31
C LYS A 174 -2.32 -15.12 1.43
N GLN A 175 -1.75 -14.70 0.32
CA GLN A 175 -0.94 -15.57 -0.54
C GLN A 175 0.46 -15.00 -0.60
N SER A 176 1.49 -15.83 -0.46
CA SER A 176 2.87 -15.38 -0.59
C SER A 176 3.64 -16.31 -1.51
N ILE A 177 4.35 -15.73 -2.48
CA ILE A 177 5.38 -16.43 -3.23
C ILE A 177 6.65 -16.36 -2.40
N ILE A 178 7.19 -17.51 -2.03
CA ILE A 178 8.35 -17.63 -1.14
C ILE A 178 9.49 -18.44 -1.78
N GLU A 179 10.70 -18.09 -1.43
CA GLU A 179 11.91 -18.88 -1.63
C GLU A 179 12.34 -19.46 -0.29
N LEU A 180 12.72 -20.73 -0.26
CA LEU A 180 13.13 -21.40 0.97
C LEU A 180 14.65 -21.29 1.15
N GLN A 181 15.09 -20.94 2.36
CA GLN A 181 16.51 -20.86 2.74
C GLN A 181 16.75 -21.56 4.06
N ILE A 182 17.86 -22.26 4.13
CA ILE A 182 18.37 -22.84 5.38
C ILE A 182 19.45 -21.92 5.91
N ASN A 183 19.25 -21.43 7.13
CA ASN A 183 20.25 -20.64 7.85
C ASN A 183 20.87 -21.49 8.97
N ASP A 184 22.19 -21.52 9.05
CA ASP A 184 22.91 -22.10 10.17
C ASP A 184 23.26 -21.01 11.19
N PHE A 185 22.87 -21.21 12.42
CA PHE A 185 23.25 -20.34 13.52
C PHE A 185 23.64 -21.17 14.74
N LYS A 186 24.91 -21.07 15.15
CA LYS A 186 25.49 -21.83 16.28
C LYS A 186 25.29 -23.35 16.12
N GLY A 187 25.47 -23.88 14.92
CA GLY A 187 25.35 -25.31 14.62
C GLY A 187 23.91 -25.84 14.62
N LYS A 188 22.90 -24.94 14.61
CA LYS A 188 21.50 -25.31 14.43
C LYS A 188 20.98 -24.75 13.12
N GLN A 189 20.34 -25.60 12.34
CA GLN A 189 19.70 -25.21 11.09
C GLN A 189 18.28 -24.70 11.34
N TYR A 190 17.94 -23.62 10.69
CA TYR A 190 16.64 -22.98 10.75
C TYR A 190 16.11 -22.74 9.35
N LEU A 191 14.91 -23.21 9.11
CA LEU A 191 14.18 -22.88 7.89
C LEU A 191 13.69 -21.44 7.94
N ARG A 192 13.83 -20.73 6.84
CA ARG A 192 13.30 -19.39 6.62
C ARG A 192 12.75 -19.27 5.21
N GLY A 193 11.55 -18.72 5.08
CA GLY A 193 11.00 -18.34 3.78
C GLY A 193 11.29 -16.87 3.50
N ILE A 194 11.80 -16.57 2.32
CA ILE A 194 11.97 -15.19 1.83
C ILE A 194 10.80 -14.86 0.92
N VAL A 195 10.00 -13.88 1.31
CA VAL A 195 8.84 -13.43 0.52
C VAL A 195 9.32 -12.64 -0.69
N LYS A 196 8.87 -13.05 -1.87
CA LYS A 196 9.13 -12.37 -3.15
C LYS A 196 7.94 -11.51 -3.58
N LYS A 197 6.73 -11.96 -3.30
CA LYS A 197 5.48 -11.21 -3.54
C LYS A 197 4.43 -11.69 -2.56
N SER A 198 3.56 -10.78 -2.13
CA SER A 198 2.35 -11.13 -1.39
C SER A 198 1.13 -10.55 -2.06
N LEU A 199 0.03 -11.27 -1.96
CA LEU A 199 -1.29 -10.89 -2.43
C LEU A 199 -2.26 -11.01 -1.25
N PHE A 200 -3.15 -10.06 -1.13
CA PHE A 200 -4.10 -9.96 -0.05
C PHE A 200 -5.51 -9.95 -0.61
N SER A 201 -6.44 -10.67 0.04
CA SER A 201 -7.82 -10.69 -0.39
C SER A 201 -8.78 -10.83 0.77
N GLY A 202 -9.94 -10.18 0.63
CA GLY A 202 -10.94 -10.09 1.67
C GLY A 202 -10.48 -9.26 2.87
N TYR A 203 -11.43 -8.58 3.50
CA TYR A 203 -11.17 -7.83 4.72
C TYR A 203 -12.40 -7.89 5.58
N GLY A 204 -12.22 -8.34 6.82
CA GLY A 204 -13.31 -8.67 7.69
C GLY A 204 -13.88 -7.50 8.48
N ARG A 205 -14.63 -7.83 9.53
CA ARG A 205 -15.35 -6.87 10.37
C ARG A 205 -14.43 -5.85 11.06
N GLU A 206 -13.19 -6.23 11.33
CA GLU A 206 -12.21 -5.36 12.00
C GLU A 206 -11.84 -4.15 11.13
N LEU A 207 -11.68 -4.35 9.83
CA LEU A 207 -11.48 -3.25 8.89
C LEU A 207 -12.65 -2.25 8.90
N GLN A 208 -13.88 -2.73 9.08
CA GLN A 208 -15.05 -1.89 9.20
C GLN A 208 -14.94 -0.91 10.38
N ASN A 209 -14.51 -1.41 11.53
CA ASN A 209 -14.37 -0.59 12.73
C ASN A 209 -13.27 0.46 12.55
N ILE A 210 -12.12 0.04 12.01
CA ILE A 210 -10.97 0.91 11.76
C ILE A 210 -11.31 1.99 10.73
N SER A 211 -11.84 1.62 9.58
CA SER A 211 -12.14 2.57 8.50
C SER A 211 -13.17 3.60 8.93
N ASN A 212 -14.24 3.18 9.63
CA ASN A 212 -15.27 4.09 10.11
C ASN A 212 -14.74 5.13 11.11
N GLY A 213 -13.72 4.79 11.90
CA GLY A 213 -13.08 5.73 12.82
C GLY A 213 -12.15 6.71 12.11
N ARG A 214 -11.39 6.19 11.15
CA ARG A 214 -10.37 6.97 10.44
C ARG A 214 -10.94 7.93 9.40
N VAL A 215 -12.14 7.66 8.83
CA VAL A 215 -12.89 8.59 7.97
C VAL A 215 -13.03 9.98 8.60
N LEU A 216 -13.16 10.04 9.92
CA LEU A 216 -13.29 11.32 10.62
C LEU A 216 -12.02 12.18 10.53
N LYS A 217 -10.84 11.60 10.40
CA LYS A 217 -9.59 12.35 10.25
C LYS A 217 -9.52 13.16 8.95
N GLN A 218 -10.27 12.74 7.89
CA GLN A 218 -10.28 13.45 6.60
C GLN A 218 -10.83 14.86 6.68
N TYR A 219 -11.77 15.08 7.57
CA TYR A 219 -12.41 16.37 7.71
C TYR A 219 -11.47 17.48 8.18
N PHE A 220 -10.23 17.13 8.53
CA PHE A 220 -9.25 18.05 9.13
C PHE A 220 -8.12 18.47 8.24
N ALA A 221 -7.99 17.81 7.11
CA ALA A 221 -6.90 18.08 6.22
C ALA A 221 -7.25 19.23 5.26
N ASN A 222 -6.83 20.43 5.60
CA ASN A 222 -6.98 21.66 4.81
C ASN A 222 -5.82 21.83 3.82
N GLN A 223 -5.79 21.07 2.72
CA GLN A 223 -4.84 21.36 1.64
C GLN A 223 -5.55 21.45 0.29
N SER A 224 -5.13 22.40 -0.54
CA SER A 224 -5.66 22.58 -1.88
C SER A 224 -5.05 21.58 -2.85
N TYR A 225 -5.88 20.83 -3.55
CA TYR A 225 -5.50 20.02 -4.69
C TYR A 225 -5.56 20.86 -5.97
N GLN A 226 -4.54 20.77 -6.82
CA GLN A 226 -4.41 21.63 -8.00
C GLN A 226 -4.99 21.01 -9.29
N ASN A 227 -5.12 19.69 -9.37
CA ASN A 227 -5.60 19.01 -10.57
C ASN A 227 -7.12 18.95 -10.65
N SER A 228 -7.65 18.85 -11.87
CA SER A 228 -9.09 18.69 -12.12
C SER A 228 -9.57 17.30 -11.71
N ILE A 229 -10.71 17.25 -11.02
CA ILE A 229 -11.39 16.00 -10.67
C ILE A 229 -12.54 15.82 -11.67
N GLU A 230 -12.57 14.67 -12.34
CA GLU A 230 -13.68 14.27 -13.18
C GLU A 230 -14.75 13.60 -12.33
N PHE A 231 -15.91 14.26 -12.18
CA PHE A 231 -17.04 13.70 -11.43
C PHE A 231 -17.90 12.84 -12.34
N PHE A 232 -18.32 11.67 -11.86
CA PHE A 232 -19.21 10.75 -12.55
C PHE A 232 -20.42 10.36 -11.67
N ASP A 233 -21.51 9.97 -12.33
CA ASP A 233 -22.71 9.51 -11.63
C ASP A 233 -22.60 8.01 -11.28
N GLN A 234 -23.32 7.57 -10.26
CA GLN A 234 -23.30 6.18 -9.82
C GLN A 234 -23.64 5.18 -10.94
N SER A 235 -24.54 5.54 -11.85
CA SER A 235 -24.93 4.71 -13.00
C SER A 235 -23.78 4.47 -13.99
N GLN A 236 -22.78 5.35 -14.02
CA GLN A 236 -21.62 5.29 -14.89
C GLN A 236 -20.46 4.47 -14.31
N THR A 237 -20.57 4.06 -13.02
CA THR A 237 -19.46 3.39 -12.31
C THR A 237 -18.94 2.17 -13.07
N LYS A 238 -19.83 1.28 -13.52
CA LYS A 238 -19.41 0.07 -14.23
C LYS A 238 -18.70 0.41 -15.54
N THR A 239 -19.28 1.28 -16.35
CA THR A 239 -18.71 1.67 -17.65
C THR A 239 -17.32 2.32 -17.48
N LEU A 240 -17.17 3.17 -16.47
CA LEU A 240 -15.88 3.81 -16.15
C LEU A 240 -14.85 2.75 -15.74
N LEU A 241 -15.20 1.85 -14.82
CA LEU A 241 -14.28 0.79 -14.38
C LEU A 241 -13.93 -0.17 -15.51
N ASP A 242 -14.89 -0.58 -16.34
CA ASP A 242 -14.65 -1.41 -17.52
C ASP A 242 -13.61 -0.75 -18.45
N ALA A 243 -13.70 0.56 -18.67
CA ALA A 243 -12.77 1.29 -19.52
C ALA A 243 -11.38 1.44 -18.90
N LEU A 244 -11.27 1.78 -17.60
CA LEU A 244 -10.01 2.01 -16.93
C LEU A 244 -9.27 0.71 -16.61
N LEU A 245 -10.00 -0.35 -16.24
CA LEU A 245 -9.44 -1.65 -15.87
C LEU A 245 -9.23 -2.57 -17.08
N ALA A 246 -9.60 -2.14 -18.29
CA ALA A 246 -9.23 -2.84 -19.54
C ALA A 246 -7.71 -2.95 -19.70
N LYS A 247 -6.93 -2.01 -19.16
CA LYS A 247 -5.49 -2.12 -19.02
C LYS A 247 -5.16 -2.88 -17.73
N PRO A 248 -4.13 -3.76 -17.70
CA PRO A 248 -3.82 -4.58 -16.53
C PRO A 248 -3.21 -3.81 -15.37
N CYS A 249 -2.80 -2.57 -15.59
CA CYS A 249 -2.11 -1.74 -14.59
C CYS A 249 -2.45 -0.27 -14.75
N GLY A 250 -2.07 0.53 -13.76
CA GLY A 250 -2.13 1.99 -13.79
C GLY A 250 -3.39 2.58 -13.18
N THR A 251 -4.31 1.78 -12.62
CA THR A 251 -5.53 2.30 -11.97
C THR A 251 -5.63 1.83 -10.53
N ALA A 252 -5.74 2.78 -9.61
CA ALA A 252 -6.05 2.53 -8.20
C ALA A 252 -7.50 2.94 -7.89
N ILE A 253 -8.26 2.06 -7.28
CA ILE A 253 -9.58 2.34 -6.73
C ILE A 253 -9.41 2.59 -5.24
N VAL A 254 -9.59 3.82 -4.80
CA VAL A 254 -9.41 4.20 -3.40
C VAL A 254 -10.74 4.19 -2.67
N ILE A 255 -10.79 3.44 -1.58
CA ILE A 255 -11.96 3.31 -0.71
C ILE A 255 -11.52 3.58 0.72
N TYR A 256 -12.18 4.49 1.39
CA TYR A 256 -11.92 4.79 2.79
C TYR A 256 -13.09 4.44 3.71
N ASN A 257 -14.24 4.05 3.15
CA ASN A 257 -15.40 3.63 3.93
C ASN A 257 -15.75 2.18 3.60
N TYR A 258 -15.73 1.32 4.60
CA TYR A 258 -16.04 -0.10 4.41
C TYR A 258 -17.46 -0.34 3.87
N SER A 259 -18.41 0.52 4.19
CA SER A 259 -19.77 0.41 3.63
C SER A 259 -19.80 0.63 2.12
N THR A 260 -18.94 1.50 1.60
CA THR A 260 -18.72 1.70 0.16
C THR A 260 -18.13 0.45 -0.47
N TYR A 261 -17.13 -0.16 0.16
CA TYR A 261 -16.60 -1.44 -0.30
C TYR A 261 -17.70 -2.50 -0.39
N GLN A 262 -18.50 -2.70 0.66
CA GLN A 262 -19.59 -3.67 0.64
C GLN A 262 -20.59 -3.42 -0.48
N LYS A 263 -20.92 -2.16 -0.75
CA LYS A 263 -21.83 -1.75 -1.83
C LYS A 263 -21.31 -2.15 -3.22
N TYR A 264 -20.01 -1.98 -3.46
CA TYR A 264 -19.39 -2.22 -4.76
C TYR A 264 -18.69 -3.58 -4.85
N LYS A 265 -18.63 -4.36 -3.78
CA LYS A 265 -17.89 -5.64 -3.71
C LYS A 265 -18.17 -6.55 -4.89
N LYS A 266 -19.46 -6.81 -5.21
CA LYS A 266 -19.82 -7.68 -6.34
C LYS A 266 -19.33 -7.17 -7.70
N LEU A 267 -19.25 -5.86 -7.88
CA LEU A 267 -18.71 -5.25 -9.10
C LEU A 267 -17.18 -5.42 -9.13
N LEU A 268 -16.51 -5.16 -8.02
CA LEU A 268 -15.06 -5.27 -7.90
C LEU A 268 -14.58 -6.73 -8.01
N ASP A 269 -15.31 -7.68 -7.44
CA ASP A 269 -15.02 -9.12 -7.54
C ASP A 269 -15.07 -9.63 -9.00
N GLY A 270 -15.71 -8.89 -9.92
CA GLY A 270 -15.71 -9.18 -11.36
C GLY A 270 -14.41 -8.83 -12.08
N PHE A 271 -13.49 -8.10 -11.42
CA PHE A 271 -12.19 -7.75 -11.94
C PHE A 271 -11.08 -8.47 -11.16
N ASN A 272 -9.98 -8.76 -11.83
CA ASN A 272 -8.80 -9.33 -11.16
C ASN A 272 -7.99 -8.19 -10.51
N LEU A 273 -8.32 -7.85 -9.26
CA LEU A 273 -7.75 -6.74 -8.53
C LEU A 273 -7.00 -7.22 -7.29
N ASN A 274 -5.85 -6.61 -7.03
CA ASN A 274 -5.18 -6.71 -5.75
C ASN A 274 -5.84 -5.76 -4.74
N TYR A 275 -5.73 -6.08 -3.46
CA TYR A 275 -6.28 -5.28 -2.37
C TYR A 275 -5.18 -4.92 -1.39
N TYR A 276 -5.07 -3.65 -1.03
CA TYR A 276 -4.06 -3.14 -0.09
C TYR A 276 -4.69 -2.25 0.97
N VAL A 277 -4.08 -2.24 2.14
CA VAL A 277 -4.43 -1.33 3.23
C VAL A 277 -3.35 -0.25 3.34
N GLY A 278 -3.76 1.02 3.26
CA GLY A 278 -2.84 2.16 3.40
C GLY A 278 -2.12 2.58 2.13
N GLY A 279 -2.11 1.76 1.10
CA GLY A 279 -1.50 2.06 -0.19
C GLY A 279 -0.32 1.16 -0.52
N SER A 280 0.04 1.13 -1.78
CA SER A 280 1.20 0.42 -2.28
C SER A 280 2.38 1.37 -2.47
N GLN A 281 3.57 0.93 -2.11
CA GLN A 281 4.81 1.67 -2.35
C GLN A 281 5.55 1.18 -3.60
N SER A 282 5.02 0.22 -4.33
CA SER A 282 5.59 -0.16 -5.62
C SER A 282 5.39 0.97 -6.62
N LYS A 283 6.44 1.28 -7.37
CA LYS A 283 6.41 2.34 -8.38
C LYS A 283 5.72 1.92 -9.67
N PHE A 284 5.41 0.64 -9.80
CA PHE A 284 4.65 0.08 -10.92
C PHE A 284 3.71 -0.99 -10.38
N GLU A 285 2.42 -0.68 -10.36
CA GLU A 285 1.42 -1.54 -9.76
C GLU A 285 0.35 -1.97 -10.76
N GLU A 286 -0.04 -3.23 -10.61
CA GLU A 286 -1.27 -3.75 -11.19
C GLU A 286 -2.49 -2.99 -10.67
N ASN A 287 -3.59 -3.03 -11.42
CA ASN A 287 -4.84 -2.44 -10.95
C ASN A 287 -5.22 -2.98 -9.58
N CYS A 288 -5.60 -2.10 -8.69
CA CYS A 288 -5.85 -2.48 -7.29
C CYS A 288 -6.99 -1.70 -6.63
N VAL A 289 -7.40 -2.22 -5.47
CA VAL A 289 -8.22 -1.52 -4.50
C VAL A 289 -7.36 -1.16 -3.30
N ILE A 290 -7.36 0.10 -2.92
CA ILE A 290 -6.64 0.61 -1.76
C ILE A 290 -7.64 1.02 -0.69
N PHE A 291 -7.54 0.40 0.48
CA PHE A 291 -8.26 0.86 1.68
C PHE A 291 -7.43 1.93 2.39
N ALA A 292 -7.78 3.18 2.16
CA ALA A 292 -7.06 4.34 2.69
C ALA A 292 -7.44 4.61 4.16
N LEU A 293 -7.00 3.75 5.08
CA LEU A 293 -7.38 3.81 6.49
C LEU A 293 -6.88 5.06 7.22
N ASP A 294 -5.70 5.55 6.85
CA ASP A 294 -5.09 6.77 7.43
C ASP A 294 -5.16 7.98 6.50
N PHE A 295 -5.91 7.84 5.39
CA PHE A 295 -6.02 8.90 4.37
C PHE A 295 -4.71 9.27 3.69
N ILE A 296 -3.69 8.48 3.86
CA ILE A 296 -2.43 8.58 3.14
C ILE A 296 -2.33 7.27 2.36
N ALA A 297 -2.77 7.30 1.10
CA ALA A 297 -2.45 6.26 0.15
C ALA A 297 -1.39 6.83 -0.79
N ASP A 298 -0.26 6.19 -0.93
CA ASP A 298 0.66 6.52 -2.00
C ASP A 298 0.06 6.02 -3.31
N VAL A 299 -0.39 6.95 -4.13
CA VAL A 299 -0.98 6.69 -5.45
C VAL A 299 -0.08 7.18 -6.58
N SER A 300 1.15 7.60 -6.27
CA SER A 300 2.10 8.17 -7.24
C SER A 300 2.46 7.21 -8.38
N ALA A 301 2.36 5.91 -8.16
CA ALA A 301 2.62 4.87 -9.15
C ALA A 301 1.51 4.71 -10.21
N TYR A 302 0.34 5.31 -9.98
CA TYR A 302 -0.84 5.11 -10.82
C TYR A 302 -1.06 6.25 -11.81
N GLN A 303 -1.70 5.96 -12.93
CA GLN A 303 -2.13 6.96 -13.92
C GLN A 303 -3.55 7.46 -13.64
N ASN A 304 -4.37 6.61 -13.04
CA ASN A 304 -5.76 6.91 -12.71
C ASN A 304 -6.05 6.55 -11.25
N VAL A 305 -6.76 7.42 -10.58
CA VAL A 305 -7.30 7.20 -9.24
C VAL A 305 -8.80 7.37 -9.26
N VAL A 306 -9.53 6.35 -8.80
CA VAL A 306 -10.99 6.35 -8.77
C VAL A 306 -11.48 6.29 -7.34
N PHE A 307 -12.23 7.31 -6.93
CA PHE A 307 -12.94 7.32 -5.66
C PHE A 307 -14.38 6.89 -5.88
N LEU A 308 -14.77 5.75 -5.32
CA LEU A 308 -16.16 5.28 -5.31
C LEU A 308 -17.03 6.00 -4.26
N GLU A 309 -16.50 7.06 -3.70
CA GLU A 309 -17.09 7.91 -2.67
C GLU A 309 -16.90 9.37 -3.04
N THR A 310 -17.69 10.26 -2.41
CA THR A 310 -17.42 11.70 -2.51
C THR A 310 -16.06 12.01 -1.90
N LEU A 311 -15.22 12.66 -2.65
CA LEU A 311 -13.90 13.07 -2.18
C LEU A 311 -14.05 14.22 -1.17
N LEU A 312 -13.81 13.93 0.09
CA LEU A 312 -13.96 14.89 1.20
C LEU A 312 -12.65 15.61 1.52
N ALA A 313 -11.51 14.96 1.29
CA ALA A 313 -10.19 15.52 1.51
C ALA A 313 -9.31 15.34 0.27
N LYS A 314 -8.52 16.36 -0.02
CA LYS A 314 -7.69 16.40 -1.23
C LYS A 314 -6.23 16.06 -0.98
N ASN A 315 -5.88 15.74 0.25
CA ASN A 315 -4.47 15.54 0.69
C ASN A 315 -3.80 14.30 0.13
N PHE A 316 -4.59 13.28 -0.17
CA PHE A 316 -4.01 12.07 -0.76
C PHE A 316 -3.36 12.28 -2.11
N LEU A 317 -3.73 13.39 -2.76
CA LEU A 317 -3.38 13.67 -4.13
C LEU A 317 -2.25 14.68 -4.22
N SER A 318 -1.64 15.00 -3.08
CA SER A 318 -0.46 15.87 -3.06
C SER A 318 0.68 15.23 -3.85
N GLY A 319 1.09 15.89 -4.94
CA GLY A 319 2.13 15.38 -5.84
C GLY A 319 1.66 14.32 -6.85
N PHE A 320 0.36 14.04 -6.94
CA PHE A 320 -0.18 13.14 -7.94
C PHE A 320 -0.54 13.92 -9.23
N ASP A 321 0.04 13.50 -10.36
CA ASP A 321 -0.14 14.15 -11.67
C ASP A 321 -1.11 13.42 -12.59
N GLY A 322 -1.65 12.29 -12.18
CA GLY A 322 -2.58 11.48 -12.96
C GLY A 322 -4.02 12.00 -12.98
N LYS A 323 -4.91 11.23 -13.59
CA LYS A 323 -6.34 11.54 -13.67
C LYS A 323 -7.08 11.08 -12.42
N VAL A 324 -7.97 11.91 -11.92
CA VAL A 324 -8.78 11.64 -10.73
C VAL A 324 -10.26 11.61 -11.08
N TYR A 325 -10.92 10.54 -10.71
CA TYR A 325 -12.34 10.32 -10.88
C TYR A 325 -13.01 10.20 -9.50
N ALA A 326 -14.14 10.84 -9.29
CA ALA A 326 -14.90 10.73 -8.05
C ALA A 326 -16.39 10.66 -8.30
N ILE A 327 -17.12 9.88 -7.51
CA ILE A 327 -18.58 9.83 -7.60
C ILE A 327 -19.17 11.18 -7.17
N LYS A 328 -20.13 11.66 -7.98
CA LYS A 328 -20.85 12.90 -7.77
C LYS A 328 -21.89 12.72 -6.66
N ASN A 329 -21.95 13.66 -5.73
CA ASN A 329 -23.05 13.81 -4.76
C ASN A 329 -23.39 12.56 -3.92
N GLN A 330 -22.42 11.71 -3.59
CA GLN A 330 -22.61 10.72 -2.54
C GLN A 330 -22.14 11.30 -1.20
N PRO A 331 -23.05 11.56 -0.24
CA PRO A 331 -22.61 11.93 1.10
C PRO A 331 -21.82 10.78 1.69
N ALA A 332 -20.65 11.07 2.27
CA ALA A 332 -20.00 10.10 3.12
C ALA A 332 -21.01 9.70 4.20
N SER A 333 -21.20 8.40 4.41
CA SER A 333 -22.03 7.91 5.51
C SER A 333 -21.29 8.18 6.82
N ALA A 334 -21.24 9.43 7.27
CA ALA A 334 -20.85 9.74 8.63
C ALA A 334 -21.94 9.14 9.52
N GLN A 335 -21.57 8.15 10.32
CA GLN A 335 -22.47 7.66 11.34
C GLN A 335 -22.75 8.83 12.30
N SER A 336 -24.00 8.98 12.72
CA SER A 336 -24.39 10.01 13.68
C SER A 336 -23.52 9.88 14.94
N LEU A 337 -22.68 10.88 15.18
CA LEU A 337 -21.86 10.97 16.40
C LEU A 337 -22.65 11.71 17.47
N ASP A 338 -22.58 11.21 18.70
CA ASP A 338 -23.05 11.96 19.85
C ASP A 338 -21.95 12.94 20.31
N LEU A 339 -22.12 14.21 19.97
CA LEU A 339 -21.21 15.29 20.32
C LEU A 339 -21.54 15.95 21.67
N SER A 340 -22.39 15.31 22.49
CA SER A 340 -22.71 15.82 23.81
C SER A 340 -21.53 15.76 24.79
N ARG A 341 -21.44 16.74 25.66
CA ARG A 341 -20.44 16.76 26.75
C ARG A 341 -20.53 15.53 27.66
N GLY A 342 -21.73 14.98 27.82
CA GLY A 342 -21.95 13.77 28.62
C GLY A 342 -21.21 12.57 28.06
N THR A 343 -21.34 12.31 26.76
CA THR A 343 -20.67 11.22 26.07
C THR A 343 -19.15 11.40 26.06
N PHE A 344 -18.66 12.58 25.72
CA PHE A 344 -17.21 12.87 25.78
C PHE A 344 -16.66 12.71 27.20
N GLY A 345 -17.38 13.20 28.21
CA GLY A 345 -16.98 13.06 29.63
C GLY A 345 -16.93 11.58 30.09
N ALA A 346 -17.91 10.77 29.69
CA ALA A 346 -17.92 9.33 30.01
C ALA A 346 -16.71 8.61 29.38
N ILE A 347 -16.39 8.90 28.11
CA ILE A 347 -15.23 8.32 27.42
C ILE A 347 -13.92 8.82 28.05
N TYR A 348 -13.80 10.10 28.36
CA TYR A 348 -12.62 10.64 29.03
C TYR A 348 -12.35 9.96 30.38
N ASN A 349 -13.39 9.81 31.22
CA ASN A 349 -13.29 9.11 32.49
C ASN A 349 -12.87 7.63 32.32
N ALA A 350 -13.38 6.97 31.30
CA ALA A 350 -13.00 5.60 31.01
C ALA A 350 -11.52 5.49 30.57
N ILE A 351 -11.04 6.42 29.74
CA ILE A 351 -9.62 6.53 29.36
C ILE A 351 -8.76 6.79 30.61
N LYS A 352 -9.15 7.75 31.43
CA LYS A 352 -8.43 8.08 32.68
C LYS A 352 -8.32 6.88 33.61
N ASN A 353 -9.41 6.13 33.77
CA ASN A 353 -9.44 4.92 34.60
C ASN A 353 -8.56 3.80 34.02
N ALA A 354 -8.58 3.61 32.71
CA ALA A 354 -7.74 2.61 32.04
C ALA A 354 -6.25 2.91 32.20
N ILE A 355 -5.85 4.17 32.06
CA ILE A 355 -4.48 4.64 32.28
C ILE A 355 -4.07 4.43 33.75
N LYS A 356 -4.92 4.84 34.71
CA LYS A 356 -4.65 4.71 36.15
C LYS A 356 -4.45 3.25 36.58
N ASN A 357 -5.18 2.33 35.97
CA ASN A 357 -5.11 0.91 36.29
C ASN A 357 -4.00 0.16 35.52
N ASN A 358 -3.18 0.87 34.73
CA ASN A 358 -2.06 0.32 33.95
C ASN A 358 -2.44 -0.92 33.12
N TYR A 359 -3.61 -0.88 32.45
CA TYR A 359 -4.00 -1.97 31.58
C TYR A 359 -3.05 -2.07 30.36
N SER A 360 -2.69 -3.30 30.01
CA SER A 360 -1.80 -3.55 28.86
C SER A 360 -2.58 -3.55 27.55
N TYR A 361 -2.06 -2.84 26.56
CA TYR A 361 -2.57 -2.78 25.19
C TYR A 361 -1.44 -2.39 24.24
N CYS A 362 -1.51 -2.85 22.98
CA CYS A 362 -0.45 -2.64 22.00
C CYS A 362 -0.81 -1.58 20.95
N ASN A 363 -2.10 -1.27 20.79
CA ASN A 363 -2.59 -0.33 19.79
C ASN A 363 -3.92 0.31 20.20
N GLU A 364 -4.38 1.27 19.40
CA GLU A 364 -5.61 2.03 19.64
C GLU A 364 -6.87 1.14 19.69
N ILE A 365 -6.91 0.08 18.88
CA ILE A 365 -8.09 -0.81 18.79
C ILE A 365 -8.18 -1.67 20.03
N GLU A 366 -7.08 -2.26 20.44
CA GLU A 366 -7.05 -3.02 21.72
C GLU A 366 -7.44 -2.15 22.90
N PHE A 367 -6.97 -0.89 22.91
CA PHE A 367 -7.36 0.06 23.92
C PHE A 367 -8.85 0.39 23.89
N PHE A 368 -9.45 0.56 22.70
CA PHE A 368 -10.88 0.73 22.54
C PHE A 368 -11.68 -0.48 23.07
N GLU A 369 -11.29 -1.70 22.71
CA GLU A 369 -11.97 -2.90 23.21
C GLU A 369 -11.79 -3.08 24.72
N LEU A 370 -10.64 -2.71 25.27
CA LEU A 370 -10.38 -2.69 26.70
C LEU A 370 -11.31 -1.71 27.41
N ILE A 371 -11.47 -0.48 26.89
CA ILE A 371 -12.41 0.49 27.45
C ILE A 371 -13.84 -0.07 27.50
N LYS A 372 -14.32 -0.70 26.45
CA LYS A 372 -15.65 -1.32 26.40
C LYS A 372 -15.79 -2.44 27.44
N ARG A 373 -14.75 -3.28 27.55
CA ARG A 373 -14.74 -4.44 28.48
C ARG A 373 -14.87 -4.02 29.94
N TYR A 374 -14.14 -2.96 30.33
CA TYR A 374 -14.08 -2.53 31.73
C TYR A 374 -15.08 -1.41 32.10
N ASN A 375 -15.87 -0.93 31.12
CA ASN A 375 -16.91 0.07 31.36
C ASN A 375 -18.24 -0.38 30.75
N PRO A 376 -19.09 -1.10 31.51
CA PRO A 376 -20.37 -1.63 31.00
C PRO A 376 -21.29 -0.59 30.37
N GLN A 377 -21.27 0.66 30.87
CA GLN A 377 -22.02 1.79 30.29
C GLN A 377 -21.56 2.16 28.88
N LEU A 378 -20.32 1.80 28.49
CA LEU A 378 -19.75 2.03 27.18
C LEU A 378 -19.76 0.77 26.29
N SER A 379 -20.44 -0.30 26.69
CA SER A 379 -20.50 -1.55 25.91
C SER A 379 -21.03 -1.36 24.47
N LYS A 380 -21.90 -0.37 24.26
CA LYS A 380 -22.45 0.01 22.94
C LYS A 380 -21.64 1.09 22.23
N LEU A 381 -20.52 1.52 22.81
CA LEU A 381 -19.64 2.52 22.21
C LEU A 381 -19.16 2.03 20.84
N LYS A 382 -19.31 2.87 19.83
CA LYS A 382 -18.81 2.60 18.48
C LYS A 382 -17.41 3.19 18.33
N TYR A 383 -16.57 2.54 17.54
CA TYR A 383 -15.18 2.99 17.31
C TYR A 383 -15.09 4.43 16.78
N PRO A 384 -15.93 4.89 15.83
CA PRO A 384 -15.92 6.30 15.41
C PRO A 384 -16.14 7.30 16.55
N GLN A 385 -17.03 6.98 17.47
CA GLN A 385 -17.29 7.85 18.64
C GLN A 385 -16.09 7.89 19.60
N PHE A 386 -15.42 6.75 19.79
CA PHE A 386 -14.19 6.68 20.57
C PHE A 386 -13.08 7.52 19.93
N VAL A 387 -12.85 7.36 18.62
CA VAL A 387 -11.85 8.11 17.85
C VAL A 387 -12.14 9.61 17.90
N ALA A 388 -13.39 10.01 17.67
CA ALA A 388 -13.80 11.42 17.75
C ALA A 388 -13.47 12.02 19.11
N SER A 389 -13.72 11.29 20.19
CA SER A 389 -13.42 11.74 21.54
C SER A 389 -11.92 11.75 21.82
N LEU A 390 -11.20 10.69 21.50
CA LEU A 390 -9.76 10.57 21.72
C LEU A 390 -8.98 11.69 21.03
N TYR A 391 -9.25 11.93 19.72
CA TYR A 391 -8.54 12.99 18.98
C TYR A 391 -8.87 14.39 19.47
N THR A 392 -10.10 14.63 19.91
CA THR A 392 -10.44 15.88 20.61
C THR A 392 -9.59 16.05 21.88
N PHE A 393 -9.43 14.99 22.66
CA PHE A 393 -8.65 15.06 23.91
C PHE A 393 -7.15 15.21 23.63
N LEU A 394 -6.64 14.61 22.55
CA LEU A 394 -5.26 14.78 22.12
C LEU A 394 -4.97 16.23 21.70
N GLU A 395 -5.84 16.83 20.89
CA GLU A 395 -5.70 18.24 20.48
C GLU A 395 -5.78 19.19 21.68
N LEU A 396 -6.66 18.91 22.63
CA LEU A 396 -6.79 19.70 23.86
C LEU A 396 -5.66 19.45 24.88
N GLY A 397 -4.75 18.53 24.62
CA GLY A 397 -3.68 18.16 25.56
C GLY A 397 -4.15 17.40 26.80
N LEU A 398 -5.42 16.97 26.85
CA LEU A 398 -5.98 16.21 27.98
C LEU A 398 -5.44 14.77 28.04
N VAL A 399 -5.07 14.22 26.89
CA VAL A 399 -4.44 12.90 26.70
C VAL A 399 -3.25 13.08 25.78
N LYS A 400 -2.18 12.34 26.01
CA LYS A 400 -1.00 12.29 25.15
C LYS A 400 -0.69 10.86 24.73
N ILE A 401 -0.06 10.69 23.58
CA ILE A 401 0.39 9.40 23.08
C ILE A 401 1.92 9.34 23.10
N ASN A 402 2.46 8.26 23.64
CA ASN A 402 3.87 7.90 23.47
C ASN A 402 3.94 6.68 22.54
N THR A 403 4.66 6.82 21.42
CA THR A 403 4.87 5.76 20.42
C THR A 403 6.29 5.23 20.44
N GLN A 404 7.17 5.76 21.27
CA GLN A 404 8.61 5.42 21.28
C GLN A 404 8.86 3.96 21.72
N TYR A 405 8.01 3.44 22.63
CA TYR A 405 8.11 2.08 23.16
C TYR A 405 6.82 1.26 22.97
N GLY A 406 6.01 1.61 21.99
CA GLY A 406 4.69 1.04 21.76
C GLY A 406 3.59 2.09 21.91
N TYR A 407 2.34 1.70 21.72
CA TYR A 407 1.20 2.60 21.83
C TYR A 407 0.83 2.75 23.32
N THR A 408 1.14 3.90 23.92
CA THR A 408 0.81 4.18 25.31
C THR A 408 0.15 5.54 25.43
N LEU A 409 -1.00 5.58 26.11
CA LEU A 409 -1.70 6.81 26.46
C LEU A 409 -1.35 7.22 27.88
N TYR A 410 -1.18 8.53 28.09
CA TYR A 410 -0.97 9.08 29.42
C TYR A 410 -1.63 10.46 29.58
N ILE A 411 -1.87 10.85 30.82
CA ILE A 411 -2.44 12.14 31.20
C ILE A 411 -1.36 12.91 31.95
N ASP A 412 -1.00 14.07 31.43
CA ASP A 412 0.09 14.89 31.96
C ASP A 412 -0.39 15.92 33.00
N SER A 413 -1.64 16.36 32.89
CA SER A 413 -2.22 17.35 33.82
C SER A 413 -3.74 17.24 33.88
N ASP A 414 -4.31 17.54 35.06
CA ASP A 414 -5.77 17.67 35.26
C ASP A 414 -6.27 19.07 34.81
N GLN A 415 -5.85 19.55 33.64
CA GLN A 415 -6.33 20.81 33.11
C GLN A 415 -7.81 20.72 32.74
N LYS A 416 -8.59 21.69 33.24
CA LYS A 416 -9.98 21.89 32.83
C LYS A 416 -9.99 22.74 31.55
N THR A 417 -10.48 22.21 30.45
CA THR A 417 -10.64 22.93 29.18
C THR A 417 -12.03 22.70 28.64
N SER A 418 -12.46 23.56 27.71
CA SER A 418 -13.72 23.39 27.01
C SER A 418 -13.49 22.59 25.72
N LEU A 419 -14.46 21.73 25.34
CA LEU A 419 -14.43 21.00 24.05
C LEU A 419 -14.39 21.97 22.86
N GLU A 420 -15.01 23.15 23.02
CA GLU A 420 -15.04 24.21 22.02
C GLU A 420 -13.68 24.83 21.69
N ASN A 421 -12.67 24.59 22.53
CA ASN A 421 -11.29 24.99 22.26
C ASN A 421 -10.58 24.03 21.26
N SER A 422 -11.20 22.90 20.91
CA SER A 422 -10.70 21.98 19.90
C SER A 422 -11.25 22.35 18.52
N ASN A 423 -10.37 22.59 17.56
CA ASN A 423 -10.75 22.78 16.16
C ASN A 423 -11.38 21.51 15.60
N PHE A 424 -10.85 20.37 16.02
CA PHE A 424 -11.36 19.06 15.66
C PHE A 424 -12.83 18.91 16.07
N TYR A 425 -13.16 19.17 17.31
CA TYR A 425 -14.52 19.11 17.83
C TYR A 425 -15.47 20.08 17.11
N ASN A 426 -15.03 21.31 16.85
CA ASN A 426 -15.83 22.31 16.15
C ASN A 426 -16.09 21.90 14.71
N ASN A 427 -15.13 21.29 14.04
CA ASN A 427 -15.30 20.76 12.70
C ASN A 427 -16.28 19.56 12.69
N LEU A 428 -16.22 18.66 13.68
CA LEU A 428 -17.21 17.60 13.84
C LEU A 428 -18.64 18.16 13.97
N LYS A 429 -18.82 19.22 14.77
CA LYS A 429 -20.10 19.91 14.90
C LYS A 429 -20.58 20.52 13.59
N PHE A 430 -19.69 21.13 12.82
CA PHE A 430 -20.01 21.69 11.52
C PHE A 430 -20.48 20.61 10.55
N ILE A 431 -19.76 19.50 10.48
CA ILE A 431 -20.07 18.40 9.59
C ILE A 431 -21.36 17.69 9.99
N SER A 432 -21.59 17.46 11.29
CA SER A 432 -22.83 16.84 11.75
C SER A 432 -24.07 17.65 11.35
N LYS A 433 -23.94 18.98 11.21
CA LYS A 433 -25.01 19.86 10.72
C LYS A 433 -25.21 19.81 9.20
N LEU A 434 -24.17 19.42 8.43
CA LEU A 434 -24.25 19.27 6.97
C LEU A 434 -24.84 17.93 6.54
N ILE A 435 -24.81 16.93 7.43
CA ILE A 435 -25.22 15.55 7.15
C ILE A 435 -26.60 15.23 7.76
N GLY A 436 -27.03 15.96 8.77
CA GLY A 436 -28.39 15.89 9.36
C GLY A 436 -29.35 16.76 8.61
#